data_b258a17690cb12ea03bd35a21fc6b3aa
#
_entry.id   b258a17690cb12ea03bd35a21fc6b3aa
#
_cell.length_a   1.000
_cell.length_b   1.000
_cell.length_c   1.000
_cell.angle_alpha   90.00
_cell.angle_beta   90.00
_cell.angle_gamma   90.00
#
_symmetry.space_group_name_H-M   'P 1'
#
loop_
_entity.id
_entity.type
_entity.pdbx_description
1 polymer ?
#
loop_
_entity_poly.entity_id
_entity_poly.type
_entity_poly.pdbx_seq_one_letter_code
_entity_poly.pdbx_strand_id
1 'polypeptide(L)'
;MSVKQISVFLETTTDGLMQFSKVLQENNIDIRAFSIAEAPDFSIARVIVDDFESTKEALGKAGYVTSVATVLAVGIPDRAGGLYEVLNSFTDAGVNVKYTYAFTSRETGMACRAFRVDDEAKAIAALQTKEFLIINQEDLQCGEGAEICL
;
A
#
# COMPACT_ATOMS: atom_id res chain seq x y z
N MET A 1 -12.50 4.27 -3.74
CA MET A 1 -11.61 3.44 -4.55
C MET A 1 -10.12 3.56 -4.19
N SER A 2 -9.78 4.38 -3.22
CA SER A 2 -8.40 4.46 -2.71
C SER A 2 -8.28 3.75 -1.36
N VAL A 3 -7.07 3.35 -1.00
CA VAL A 3 -6.76 2.73 0.28
C VAL A 3 -5.89 3.65 1.13
N LYS A 4 -6.03 3.56 2.45
CA LYS A 4 -5.24 4.35 3.38
C LYS A 4 -3.87 3.73 3.59
N GLN A 5 -2.85 4.55 3.48
CA GLN A 5 -1.46 4.20 3.76
C GLN A 5 -0.98 4.98 4.98
N ILE A 6 -0.29 4.31 5.88
CA ILE A 6 0.40 4.94 7.00
C ILE A 6 1.89 5.02 6.66
N SER A 7 2.44 6.23 6.73
CA SER A 7 3.89 6.45 6.68
C SER A 7 4.41 6.63 8.11
N VAL A 8 5.42 5.88 8.48
CA VAL A 8 6.01 5.85 9.82
C VAL A 8 7.46 6.28 9.74
N PHE A 9 7.85 7.26 10.54
CA PHE A 9 9.24 7.68 10.65
C PHE A 9 9.99 6.77 11.60
N LEU A 10 11.03 6.11 11.10
CA LEU A 10 11.88 5.19 11.85
C LEU A 10 13.29 5.76 11.99
N GLU A 11 13.87 5.62 13.18
CA GLU A 11 15.30 5.85 13.35
C GLU A 11 16.09 4.73 12.65
N THR A 12 17.19 5.09 12.00
CA THR A 12 18.07 4.12 11.34
C THR A 12 18.98 3.45 12.37
N THR A 13 18.40 2.52 13.11
CA THR A 13 19.09 1.69 14.10
C THR A 13 19.01 0.22 13.72
N THR A 14 19.87 -0.61 14.30
CA THR A 14 19.93 -2.05 14.00
C THR A 14 18.61 -2.76 14.26
N ASP A 15 17.86 -2.33 15.27
CA ASP A 15 16.61 -2.95 15.72
C ASP A 15 15.33 -2.13 15.40
N GLY A 16 15.48 -0.94 14.81
CA GLY A 16 14.36 -0.03 14.57
C GLY A 16 13.21 -0.66 13.79
N LEU A 17 13.52 -1.38 12.72
CA LEU A 17 12.53 -2.08 11.92
C LEU A 17 11.90 -3.26 12.67
N MET A 18 12.68 -3.99 13.43
CA MET A 18 12.20 -5.12 14.25
C MET A 18 11.24 -4.63 15.34
N GLN A 19 11.58 -3.55 16.04
CA GLN A 19 10.71 -2.96 17.05
C GLN A 19 9.38 -2.46 16.47
N PHE A 20 9.42 -1.81 15.32
CA PHE A 20 8.22 -1.42 14.58
C PHE A 20 7.34 -2.63 14.25
N SER A 21 7.92 -3.68 13.67
CA SER A 21 7.19 -4.90 13.31
C SER A 21 6.61 -5.60 14.54
N LYS A 22 7.31 -5.55 15.68
CA LYS A 22 6.82 -6.09 16.95
C LYS A 22 5.55 -5.41 17.43
N VAL A 23 5.45 -4.09 17.33
CA VAL A 23 4.23 -3.35 17.69
C VAL A 23 3.03 -3.83 16.86
N LEU A 24 3.21 -4.05 15.57
CA LEU A 24 2.14 -4.58 14.70
C LEU A 24 1.74 -5.99 15.10
N GLN A 25 2.71 -6.86 15.35
CA GLN A 25 2.47 -8.25 15.77
C GLN A 25 1.73 -8.34 17.11
N GLU A 26 2.14 -7.55 18.11
CA GLU A 26 1.50 -7.52 19.44
C GLU A 26 0.06 -7.02 19.40
N ASN A 27 -0.32 -6.25 18.39
CA ASN A 27 -1.69 -5.76 18.17
C ASN A 27 -2.47 -6.56 17.13
N ASN A 28 -1.94 -7.71 16.71
CA ASN A 28 -2.56 -8.62 15.72
C ASN A 28 -2.92 -7.91 14.40
N ILE A 29 -2.04 -7.06 13.91
CA ILE A 29 -2.22 -6.29 12.68
C ILE A 29 -1.55 -7.03 11.51
N ASP A 30 -2.29 -7.28 10.46
CA ASP A 30 -1.78 -7.91 9.22
C ASP A 30 -1.31 -6.86 8.22
N ILE A 31 -0.05 -6.99 7.79
CA ILE A 31 0.57 -6.11 6.80
C ILE A 31 0.19 -6.60 5.40
N ARG A 32 -0.53 -5.77 4.66
CA ARG A 32 -0.95 -6.03 3.27
C ARG A 32 0.05 -5.52 2.26
N ALA A 33 0.71 -4.42 2.55
CA ALA A 33 1.78 -3.88 1.72
C ALA A 33 2.81 -3.17 2.59
N PHE A 34 4.05 -3.24 2.20
CA PHE A 34 5.16 -2.67 2.95
C PHE A 34 6.25 -2.17 2.03
N SER A 35 6.77 -0.98 2.32
CA SER A 35 7.91 -0.39 1.63
C SER A 35 8.72 0.48 2.59
N ILE A 36 10.04 0.49 2.43
CA ILE A 36 10.93 1.41 3.14
C ILE A 36 11.63 2.31 2.13
N ALA A 37 11.63 3.60 2.42
CA ALA A 37 12.45 4.59 1.75
C ALA A 37 13.51 5.11 2.71
N GLU A 38 14.77 5.05 2.30
CA GLU A 38 15.89 5.58 3.05
C GLU A 38 16.01 7.10 2.86
N ALA A 39 16.29 7.81 3.95
CA ALA A 39 16.72 9.20 3.97
C ALA A 39 18.03 9.30 4.79
N PRO A 40 18.79 10.40 4.72
CA PRO A 40 20.11 10.47 5.36
C PRO A 40 20.12 10.17 6.87
N ASP A 41 19.10 10.64 7.60
CA ASP A 41 19.06 10.56 9.07
C ASP A 41 17.90 9.68 9.59
N PHE A 42 17.03 9.19 8.73
CA PHE A 42 15.87 8.39 9.10
C PHE A 42 15.39 7.52 7.94
N SER A 43 14.49 6.63 8.22
CA SER A 43 13.79 5.85 7.20
C SER A 43 12.29 6.12 7.27
N ILE A 44 11.60 5.99 6.17
CA ILE A 44 10.14 6.05 6.10
C ILE A 44 9.62 4.69 5.73
N ALA A 45 8.93 4.04 6.67
CA ALA A 45 8.17 2.82 6.38
C ALA A 45 6.77 3.22 5.90
N ARG A 46 6.35 2.72 4.75
CA ARG A 46 4.98 2.86 4.25
C ARG A 46 4.27 1.53 4.37
N VAL A 47 3.15 1.52 5.08
CA VAL A 47 2.38 0.30 5.30
C VAL A 47 0.92 0.49 4.91
N ILE A 48 0.35 -0.57 4.35
CA ILE A 48 -1.08 -0.77 4.20
C ILE A 48 -1.42 -2.00 5.02
N VAL A 49 -2.46 -1.88 5.83
CA VAL A 49 -2.83 -2.88 6.84
C VAL A 49 -4.30 -3.23 6.72
N ASP A 50 -4.69 -4.35 7.31
CA ASP A 50 -6.08 -4.79 7.39
C ASP A 50 -6.94 -3.89 8.28
N ASP A 51 -6.41 -3.46 9.43
CA ASP A 51 -7.08 -2.57 10.38
C ASP A 51 -6.30 -1.25 10.56
N PHE A 52 -6.73 -0.26 9.80
CA PHE A 52 -6.10 1.07 9.79
C PHE A 52 -6.22 1.79 11.14
N GLU A 53 -7.41 1.79 11.76
CA GLU A 53 -7.65 2.57 12.99
C GLU A 53 -6.88 1.99 14.17
N SER A 54 -6.92 0.66 14.35
CA SER A 54 -6.13 -0.02 15.39
C SER A 54 -4.63 0.17 15.18
N THR A 55 -4.16 0.16 13.95
CA THR A 55 -2.73 0.38 13.63
C THR A 55 -2.30 1.79 14.01
N LYS A 56 -3.08 2.80 13.61
CA LYS A 56 -2.78 4.20 13.93
C LYS A 56 -2.73 4.43 15.44
N GLU A 57 -3.66 3.85 16.18
CA GLU A 57 -3.70 3.92 17.63
C GLU A 57 -2.48 3.24 18.28
N ALA A 58 -2.15 2.01 17.85
CA ALA A 58 -1.03 1.24 18.37
C ALA A 58 0.32 1.94 18.14
N LEU A 59 0.53 2.47 16.94
CA LEU A 59 1.74 3.21 16.59
C LEU A 59 1.85 4.52 17.37
N GLY A 60 0.74 5.24 17.57
CA GLY A 60 0.71 6.45 18.39
C GLY A 60 1.05 6.18 19.85
N LYS A 61 0.50 5.11 20.44
CA LYS A 61 0.81 4.68 21.82
C LYS A 61 2.27 4.26 21.98
N ALA A 62 2.87 3.68 20.96
CA ALA A 62 4.28 3.29 20.94
C ALA A 62 5.24 4.48 20.70
N GLY A 63 4.72 5.68 20.47
CA GLY A 63 5.51 6.92 20.32
C GLY A 63 6.01 7.17 18.90
N TYR A 64 5.51 6.46 17.89
CA TYR A 64 5.90 6.69 16.49
C TYR A 64 5.24 7.95 15.93
N VAL A 65 6.00 8.69 15.14
CA VAL A 65 5.48 9.79 14.31
C VAL A 65 4.96 9.21 13.01
N THR A 66 3.70 9.47 12.71
CA THR A 66 3.02 8.91 11.55
C THR A 66 2.36 9.98 10.70
N SER A 67 2.22 9.71 9.41
CA SER A 67 1.36 10.49 8.51
C SER A 67 0.51 9.55 7.66
N VAL A 68 -0.63 10.04 7.20
CA VAL A 68 -1.58 9.25 6.41
C VAL A 68 -1.68 9.82 5.02
N ALA A 69 -1.70 8.95 4.03
CA ALA A 69 -1.97 9.30 2.64
C ALA A 69 -2.91 8.27 2.03
N THR A 70 -3.57 8.64 0.95
CA THR A 70 -4.32 7.71 0.11
C THR A 70 -3.47 7.25 -1.07
N VAL A 71 -3.61 5.98 -1.43
CA VAL A 71 -2.95 5.37 -2.59
C VAL A 71 -3.96 4.53 -3.35
N LEU A 72 -3.70 4.30 -4.62
CA LEU A 72 -4.46 3.33 -5.42
C LEU A 72 -3.81 1.97 -5.30
N ALA A 73 -4.57 0.97 -4.89
CA ALA A 73 -4.16 -0.43 -4.94
C ALA A 73 -4.72 -1.06 -6.21
N VAL A 74 -3.83 -1.53 -7.09
CA VAL A 74 -4.18 -2.00 -8.44
C VAL A 74 -3.66 -3.41 -8.65
N GLY A 75 -4.55 -4.32 -9.03
CA GLY A 75 -4.21 -5.65 -9.53
C GLY A 75 -3.91 -5.56 -11.02
N ILE A 76 -2.76 -6.09 -11.40
CA ILE A 76 -2.27 -6.14 -12.77
C ILE A 76 -1.96 -7.59 -13.16
N PRO A 77 -2.08 -7.99 -14.44
CA PRO A 77 -1.66 -9.32 -14.85
C PRO A 77 -0.19 -9.58 -14.49
N ASP A 78 0.10 -10.69 -13.81
CA ASP A 78 1.46 -11.06 -13.41
C ASP A 78 2.23 -11.63 -14.61
N ARG A 79 2.68 -10.73 -15.46
CA ARG A 79 3.47 -11.01 -16.67
C ARG A 79 4.40 -9.86 -17.00
N ALA A 80 5.41 -10.12 -17.82
CA ALA A 80 6.28 -9.08 -18.34
C ALA A 80 5.45 -8.01 -19.06
N GLY A 81 5.69 -6.74 -18.73
CA GLY A 81 4.98 -5.60 -19.30
C GLY A 81 3.72 -5.15 -18.55
N GLY A 82 3.22 -5.90 -17.54
CA GLY A 82 2.03 -5.51 -16.79
C GLY A 82 2.16 -4.14 -16.13
N LEU A 83 3.27 -3.87 -15.49
CA LEU A 83 3.54 -2.54 -14.91
C LEU A 83 3.61 -1.44 -15.97
N TYR A 84 4.24 -1.70 -17.11
CA TYR A 84 4.30 -0.75 -18.22
C TYR A 84 2.90 -0.35 -18.69
N GLU A 85 1.99 -1.29 -18.83
CA GLU A 85 0.61 -1.03 -19.28
C GLU A 85 -0.14 -0.08 -18.33
N VAL A 86 0.03 -0.25 -17.01
CA VAL A 86 -0.55 0.66 -16.01
C VAL A 86 0.07 2.05 -16.10
N LEU A 87 1.40 2.13 -16.12
CA LEU A 87 2.13 3.40 -16.19
C LEU A 87 1.84 4.15 -17.49
N ASN A 88 1.69 3.42 -18.61
CA ASN A 88 1.30 4.02 -19.88
C ASN A 88 -0.12 4.63 -19.80
N SER A 89 -1.06 3.94 -19.15
CA SER A 89 -2.41 4.46 -18.94
C SER A 89 -2.42 5.74 -18.12
N PHE A 90 -1.59 5.82 -17.08
CA PHE A 90 -1.44 7.03 -16.28
C PHE A 90 -0.80 8.17 -17.08
N THR A 91 0.24 7.87 -17.86
CA THR A 91 0.91 8.86 -18.71
C THR A 91 -0.04 9.45 -19.75
N ASP A 92 -0.82 8.62 -20.44
CA ASP A 92 -1.81 9.04 -21.44
C ASP A 92 -2.92 9.93 -20.82
N ALA A 93 -3.25 9.68 -19.56
CA ALA A 93 -4.21 10.49 -18.81
C ALA A 93 -3.59 11.76 -18.17
N GLY A 94 -2.29 11.97 -18.28
CA GLY A 94 -1.58 13.07 -17.64
C GLY A 94 -1.47 12.94 -16.11
N VAL A 95 -1.45 11.71 -15.60
CA VAL A 95 -1.30 11.41 -14.18
C VAL A 95 0.16 11.13 -13.85
N ASN A 96 0.67 11.81 -12.84
CA ASN A 96 2.04 11.62 -12.36
C ASN A 96 2.09 10.67 -11.17
N VAL A 97 2.92 9.62 -11.28
CA VAL A 97 3.16 8.66 -10.20
C VAL A 97 4.32 9.17 -9.33
N LYS A 98 4.04 9.41 -8.05
CA LYS A 98 5.05 9.85 -7.08
C LYS A 98 5.91 8.71 -6.59
N TYR A 99 5.30 7.57 -6.31
CA TYR A 99 5.96 6.31 -5.97
C TYR A 99 5.01 5.13 -6.12
N THR A 100 5.59 3.94 -6.22
CA THR A 100 4.87 2.66 -6.28
C THR A 100 5.64 1.59 -5.53
N TYR A 101 4.93 0.62 -4.97
CA TYR A 101 5.52 -0.55 -4.31
C TYR A 101 4.58 -1.76 -4.38
N ALA A 102 5.15 -2.94 -4.12
CA ALA A 102 4.41 -4.19 -4.19
C ALA A 102 3.39 -4.33 -3.06
N PHE A 103 2.29 -4.98 -3.38
CA PHE A 103 1.21 -5.33 -2.49
C PHE A 103 1.13 -6.86 -2.40
N THR A 104 0.91 -7.41 -1.22
CA THR A 104 0.76 -8.86 -1.05
C THR A 104 -0.58 -9.32 -1.62
N SER A 105 -0.53 -10.04 -2.74
CA SER A 105 -1.70 -10.67 -3.36
C SER A 105 -1.77 -12.15 -2.97
N ARG A 106 -2.99 -12.60 -2.72
CA ARG A 106 -3.30 -14.04 -2.57
C ARG A 106 -3.89 -14.64 -3.84
N GLU A 107 -4.20 -13.81 -4.83
CA GLU A 107 -4.72 -14.28 -6.11
C GLU A 107 -3.61 -14.78 -7.02
N THR A 108 -3.83 -15.96 -7.59
CA THR A 108 -2.91 -16.54 -8.57
C THR A 108 -3.01 -15.79 -9.90
N GLY A 109 -1.86 -15.44 -10.47
CA GLY A 109 -1.78 -14.77 -11.79
C GLY A 109 -1.96 -13.25 -11.77
N MET A 110 -2.11 -12.64 -10.58
CA MET A 110 -2.19 -11.19 -10.42
C MET A 110 -1.06 -10.68 -9.54
N ALA A 111 -0.42 -9.62 -9.97
CA ALA A 111 0.50 -8.83 -9.17
C ALA A 111 -0.21 -7.55 -8.72
N CYS A 112 -0.18 -7.27 -7.42
CA CYS A 112 -0.81 -6.08 -6.88
C CYS A 112 0.23 -5.02 -6.52
N ARG A 113 -0.09 -3.75 -6.82
CA ARG A 113 0.77 -2.62 -6.52
C ARG A 113 -0.01 -1.44 -5.96
N ALA A 114 0.61 -0.75 -5.02
CA ALA A 114 0.15 0.54 -4.53
C ALA A 114 0.79 1.66 -5.36
N PHE A 115 -0.01 2.64 -5.77
CA PHE A 115 0.44 3.82 -6.52
C PHE A 115 0.04 5.08 -5.79
N ARG A 116 1.00 5.90 -5.44
CA ARG A 116 0.75 7.28 -5.00
C ARG A 116 0.80 8.19 -6.23
N VAL A 117 -0.32 8.82 -6.55
CA VAL A 117 -0.47 9.67 -7.72
C VAL A 117 -0.82 11.11 -7.32
N ASP A 118 -0.69 12.04 -8.22
CA ASP A 118 -1.06 13.44 -8.00
C ASP A 118 -2.56 13.71 -8.19
N ASP A 119 -3.23 12.95 -9.05
CA ASP A 119 -4.67 13.07 -9.34
C ASP A 119 -5.34 11.68 -9.34
N GLU A 120 -5.92 11.32 -8.20
CA GLU A 120 -6.56 10.01 -8.02
C GLU A 120 -7.79 9.83 -8.93
N ALA A 121 -8.57 10.89 -9.15
CA ALA A 121 -9.77 10.80 -9.97
C ALA A 121 -9.45 10.48 -11.43
N LYS A 122 -8.45 11.17 -12.00
CA LYS A 122 -7.95 10.86 -13.34
C LYS A 122 -7.33 9.47 -13.44
N ALA A 123 -6.57 9.07 -12.43
CA ALA A 123 -5.96 7.75 -12.39
C ALA A 123 -7.01 6.63 -12.39
N ILE A 124 -8.04 6.75 -11.55
CA ILE A 124 -9.15 5.79 -11.49
C ILE A 124 -9.87 5.73 -12.85
N ALA A 125 -10.19 6.86 -13.45
CA ALA A 125 -10.84 6.91 -14.76
C ALA A 125 -9.98 6.23 -15.85
N ALA A 126 -8.67 6.44 -15.83
CA ALA A 126 -7.74 5.80 -16.78
C ALA A 126 -7.71 4.28 -16.64
N LEU A 127 -7.80 3.77 -15.41
CA LEU A 127 -7.78 2.33 -15.13
C LEU A 127 -9.11 1.65 -15.47
N GLN A 128 -10.23 2.32 -15.26
CA GLN A 128 -11.58 1.78 -15.53
C GLN A 128 -11.83 1.49 -17.01
N THR A 129 -11.08 2.10 -17.92
CA THR A 129 -11.17 1.85 -19.36
C THR A 129 -10.45 0.57 -19.81
N LYS A 130 -9.73 -0.10 -18.89
CA LYS A 130 -8.91 -1.28 -19.14
C LYS A 130 -9.19 -2.38 -18.12
N GLU A 131 -8.65 -3.58 -18.37
CA GLU A 131 -8.85 -4.76 -17.52
C GLU A 131 -7.94 -4.75 -16.27
N PHE A 132 -7.94 -3.63 -15.52
CA PHE A 132 -7.25 -3.56 -14.25
C PHE A 132 -8.23 -3.69 -13.08
N LEU A 133 -7.80 -4.41 -12.05
CA LEU A 133 -8.57 -4.55 -10.82
C LEU A 133 -8.19 -3.42 -9.86
N ILE A 134 -9.16 -2.61 -9.43
CA ILE A 134 -8.96 -1.62 -8.36
C ILE A 134 -9.41 -2.25 -7.05
N ILE A 135 -8.50 -2.32 -6.09
CA ILE A 135 -8.72 -2.88 -4.75
C ILE A 135 -9.22 -1.76 -3.84
N ASN A 136 -10.31 -2.01 -3.15
CA ASN A 136 -10.91 -1.05 -2.21
C ASN A 136 -10.42 -1.30 -0.77
N GLN A 137 -10.61 -0.32 0.10
CA GLN A 137 -10.28 -0.42 1.52
C GLN A 137 -10.98 -1.62 2.19
N GLU A 138 -12.20 -1.91 1.81
CA GLU A 138 -13.01 -3.00 2.35
C GLU A 138 -12.43 -4.38 1.99
N ASP A 139 -11.80 -4.50 0.83
CA ASP A 139 -11.18 -5.75 0.36
C ASP A 139 -9.95 -6.14 1.19
N LEU A 140 -9.41 -5.20 1.99
CA LEU A 140 -8.28 -5.45 2.87
C LEU A 140 -8.68 -6.14 4.18
N GLN A 141 -9.94 -6.02 4.59
CA GLN A 141 -10.48 -6.54 5.84
C GLN A 141 -10.93 -7.99 5.70
N CYS A 142 -10.06 -8.84 5.18
CA CYS A 142 -10.38 -10.26 5.06
C CYS A 142 -10.20 -10.99 6.39
N GLY A 143 -11.31 -11.23 7.09
CA GLY A 143 -11.39 -12.26 8.13
C GLY A 143 -11.24 -13.68 7.57
N GLU A 144 -10.90 -14.63 8.41
CA GLU A 144 -10.90 -16.06 8.06
C GLU A 144 -12.26 -16.46 7.48
N GLY A 145 -12.31 -16.80 6.19
CA GLY A 145 -13.51 -17.29 5.53
C GLY A 145 -14.08 -16.45 4.38
N ALA A 146 -13.48 -15.32 4.02
CA ALA A 146 -13.88 -14.59 2.82
C ALA A 146 -13.27 -15.24 1.57
N GLU A 147 -14.09 -15.69 0.64
CA GLU A 147 -13.67 -16.33 -0.61
C GLU A 147 -12.94 -15.38 -1.59
N ILE A 148 -12.88 -14.10 -1.26
CA ILE A 148 -12.18 -13.07 -2.06
C ILE A 148 -11.33 -12.23 -1.13
N CYS A 149 -10.21 -12.78 -0.70
CA CYS A 149 -9.12 -12.01 -0.09
C CYS A 149 -7.99 -11.88 -1.10
N LEU A 150 -7.76 -10.67 -1.51
CA LEU A 150 -6.61 -10.31 -2.36
C LEU A 150 -5.28 -10.56 -1.66
#